data_02fefd206ddcc3356bae70647bc1786e
#
_entry.id   02fefd206ddcc3356bae70647bc1786e
#
_cell.length_a   1.000
_cell.length_b   1.000
_cell.length_c   1.000
_cell.angle_alpha   90.00
_cell.angle_beta   90.00
_cell.angle_gamma   90.00
#
_symmetry.space_group_name_H-M   'P 1'
#
loop_
_entity.id
_entity.type
_entity.pdbx_description
1 polymer ?
#
loop_
_entity_poly.entity_id
_entity_poly.type
_entity_poly.pdbx_seq_one_letter_code
_entity_poly.pdbx_strand_id
1 'polypeptide(L)'
;EQVKTLKFVKKIAKENGSLFILDECISGFRFGVGGAQDFFRVYPDLSIFGKGVTNGMPLGILGGKKKYMKHFDKVFLSSTYAPEALTLAAAIENLKIYKEKKVIEVLWNKGEYIDKNFSNIIKKYNLSKYVSLAGYPVRLMVNTHLDDGKQNNILATLYQQEMFKNGILCFSGVLMLSISHSKKDLDLLIKAFDKTCSIIKKAVED
;
A
#
# COMPACT_ATOMS: atom_id res chain seq x y z
N GLU A 1 6.01 -16.72 0.85
CA GLU A 1 4.76 -17.14 0.21
C GLU A 1 4.46 -16.28 -1.02
N GLN A 2 4.39 -14.93 -0.91
CA GLN A 2 4.07 -14.02 -2.03
C GLN A 2 5.00 -14.21 -3.25
N VAL A 3 6.31 -14.36 -3.03
CA VAL A 3 7.28 -14.58 -4.12
C VAL A 3 7.00 -15.89 -4.85
N LYS A 4 6.63 -16.95 -4.11
CA LYS A 4 6.26 -18.25 -4.71
C LYS A 4 5.01 -18.11 -5.57
N THR A 5 3.99 -17.43 -5.06
CA THR A 5 2.74 -17.16 -5.78
C THR A 5 2.99 -16.34 -7.06
N LEU A 6 3.75 -15.24 -6.99
CA LEU A 6 4.07 -14.43 -8.16
C LEU A 6 4.85 -15.22 -9.22
N LYS A 7 5.84 -16.03 -8.79
CA LYS A 7 6.60 -16.91 -9.71
C LYS A 7 5.71 -17.97 -10.34
N PHE A 8 4.78 -18.55 -9.58
CA PHE A 8 3.82 -19.53 -10.08
C PHE A 8 2.89 -18.92 -11.13
N VAL A 9 2.26 -17.76 -10.83
CA VAL A 9 1.39 -17.06 -11.79
C VAL A 9 2.15 -16.71 -13.07
N LYS A 10 3.37 -16.18 -12.95
CA LYS A 10 4.23 -15.87 -14.09
C LYS A 10 4.54 -17.13 -14.93
N LYS A 11 4.78 -18.28 -14.30
CA LYS A 11 5.03 -19.56 -14.98
C LYS A 11 3.78 -19.99 -15.75
N ILE A 12 2.62 -20.02 -15.11
CA ILE A 12 1.35 -20.41 -15.76
C ILE A 12 1.00 -19.48 -16.92
N ALA A 13 1.14 -18.16 -16.76
CA ALA A 13 0.94 -17.22 -17.85
C ALA A 13 1.81 -17.56 -19.07
N LYS A 14 3.12 -17.81 -18.84
CA LYS A 14 4.06 -18.18 -19.90
C LYS A 14 3.69 -19.48 -20.59
N GLU A 15 3.31 -20.52 -19.83
CA GLU A 15 2.95 -21.85 -20.35
C GLU A 15 1.68 -21.79 -21.22
N ASN A 16 0.78 -20.83 -20.96
CA ASN A 16 -0.44 -20.63 -21.70
C ASN A 16 -0.36 -19.51 -22.74
N GLY A 17 0.84 -19.03 -23.09
CA GLY A 17 1.02 -17.96 -24.09
C GLY A 17 0.45 -16.60 -23.69
N SER A 18 0.14 -16.40 -22.42
CA SER A 18 -0.42 -15.16 -21.86
C SER A 18 0.67 -14.23 -21.34
N LEU A 19 0.37 -12.93 -21.29
CA LEU A 19 1.26 -11.94 -20.67
C LEU A 19 1.05 -11.93 -19.15
N PHE A 20 2.16 -11.89 -18.40
CA PHE A 20 2.15 -11.57 -16.99
C PHE A 20 2.27 -10.07 -16.81
N ILE A 21 1.18 -9.41 -16.41
CA ILE A 21 1.11 -7.96 -16.19
C ILE A 21 1.02 -7.69 -14.69
N LEU A 22 1.84 -6.79 -14.19
CA LEU A 22 1.82 -6.37 -12.79
C LEU A 22 1.22 -4.97 -12.65
N ASP A 23 0.14 -4.86 -11.88
CA ASP A 23 -0.42 -3.58 -11.48
C ASP A 23 0.36 -3.05 -10.27
N GLU A 24 1.22 -2.06 -10.55
CA GLU A 24 2.04 -1.35 -9.57
C GLU A 24 1.44 0.02 -9.19
N CYS A 25 0.17 0.26 -9.47
CA CYS A 25 -0.46 1.55 -9.16
C CYS A 25 -0.44 1.90 -7.66
N ILE A 26 -0.35 0.91 -6.78
CA ILE A 26 -0.24 1.11 -5.33
C ILE A 26 1.15 0.71 -4.82
N SER A 27 1.69 -0.39 -5.32
CA SER A 27 2.97 -0.94 -4.87
C SER A 27 4.17 -0.17 -5.44
N GLY A 28 4.06 0.37 -6.64
CA GLY A 28 5.03 1.30 -7.20
C GLY A 28 5.19 2.53 -6.31
N PHE A 29 6.43 2.97 -6.12
CA PHE A 29 6.76 4.10 -5.25
C PHE A 29 6.41 3.91 -3.76
N ARG A 30 6.09 2.66 -3.36
CA ARG A 30 5.91 2.24 -1.97
C ARG A 30 6.97 1.23 -1.55
N PHE A 31 7.05 0.10 -2.26
CA PHE A 31 8.06 -0.93 -2.00
C PHE A 31 9.46 -0.47 -2.41
N GLY A 32 9.54 0.28 -3.49
CA GLY A 32 10.73 0.85 -4.10
C GLY A 32 10.33 1.74 -5.27
N VAL A 33 11.26 2.47 -5.85
CA VAL A 33 11.01 3.27 -7.07
C VAL A 33 10.65 2.34 -8.24
N GLY A 34 11.29 1.18 -8.32
CA GLY A 34 10.98 0.14 -9.32
C GLY A 34 9.75 -0.72 -8.97
N GLY A 35 9.08 -0.46 -7.83
CA GLY A 35 7.88 -1.17 -7.42
C GLY A 35 8.11 -2.50 -6.70
N ALA A 36 7.03 -3.26 -6.52
CA ALA A 36 7.07 -4.59 -5.93
C ALA A 36 7.83 -5.61 -6.80
N GLN A 37 7.87 -5.43 -8.11
CA GLN A 37 8.66 -6.27 -9.02
C GLN A 37 10.14 -6.30 -8.64
N ASP A 38 10.72 -5.17 -8.27
CA ASP A 38 12.11 -5.08 -7.82
C ASP A 38 12.27 -5.65 -6.41
N PHE A 39 11.36 -5.35 -5.51
CA PHE A 39 11.36 -5.85 -4.15
C PHE A 39 11.30 -7.38 -4.09
N PHE A 40 10.39 -7.98 -4.87
CA PHE A 40 10.24 -9.44 -4.95
C PHE A 40 11.16 -10.11 -5.96
N ARG A 41 11.85 -9.33 -6.80
CA ARG A 41 12.67 -9.83 -7.93
C ARG A 41 11.88 -10.75 -8.86
N VAL A 42 10.64 -10.35 -9.16
CA VAL A 42 9.75 -11.06 -10.09
C VAL A 42 9.26 -10.08 -11.15
N TYR A 43 9.98 -10.01 -12.25
CA TYR A 43 9.73 -9.04 -13.33
C TYR A 43 8.63 -9.54 -14.27
N PRO A 44 7.59 -8.74 -14.54
CA PRO A 44 6.51 -9.06 -15.45
C PRO A 44 6.90 -8.86 -16.92
N ASP A 45 5.93 -9.10 -17.81
CA ASP A 45 6.03 -8.72 -19.21
C ASP A 45 5.72 -7.24 -19.40
N LEU A 46 4.71 -6.74 -18.68
CA LEU A 46 4.30 -5.34 -18.63
C LEU A 46 4.02 -4.94 -17.16
N SER A 47 4.23 -3.68 -16.82
CA SER A 47 3.90 -3.09 -15.52
C SER A 47 3.10 -1.81 -15.71
N ILE A 48 2.13 -1.59 -14.84
CA ILE A 48 1.30 -0.38 -14.83
C ILE A 48 1.62 0.40 -13.56
N PHE A 49 1.96 1.70 -13.69
CA PHE A 49 2.21 2.60 -12.57
C PHE A 49 1.22 3.76 -12.59
N GLY A 50 0.95 4.31 -11.42
CA GLY A 50 0.06 5.46 -11.25
C GLY A 50 0.25 6.08 -9.87
N LYS A 51 -0.74 6.82 -9.40
CA LYS A 51 -0.80 7.38 -8.05
C LYS A 51 0.51 8.03 -7.56
N GLY A 52 1.39 7.23 -6.94
CA GLY A 52 2.65 7.67 -6.36
C GLY A 52 3.65 8.28 -7.34
N VAL A 53 3.51 8.03 -8.65
CA VAL A 53 4.41 8.59 -9.67
C VAL A 53 4.31 10.11 -9.78
N THR A 54 3.12 10.67 -9.58
CA THR A 54 2.85 12.12 -9.63
C THR A 54 2.36 12.69 -8.30
N ASN A 55 1.94 11.79 -7.39
CA ASN A 55 1.49 12.14 -6.04
C ASN A 55 0.40 13.23 -6.01
N GLY A 56 -0.62 13.08 -6.87
CA GLY A 56 -1.80 13.97 -6.91
C GLY A 56 -2.23 14.40 -8.30
N MET A 57 -1.35 14.35 -9.31
CA MET A 57 -1.74 14.64 -10.69
C MET A 57 -2.15 13.35 -11.42
N PRO A 58 -3.09 13.42 -12.40
CA PRO A 58 -3.59 12.24 -13.12
C PRO A 58 -2.56 11.72 -14.12
N LEU A 59 -1.90 10.60 -13.83
CA LEU A 59 -0.97 9.93 -14.72
C LEU A 59 -1.06 8.41 -14.57
N GLY A 60 -1.22 7.71 -15.68
CA GLY A 60 -0.98 6.29 -15.82
C GLY A 60 0.23 6.03 -16.73
N ILE A 61 1.11 5.15 -16.29
CA ILE A 61 2.29 4.75 -17.08
C ILE A 61 2.21 3.25 -17.33
N LEU A 62 2.37 2.86 -18.58
CA LEU A 62 2.59 1.48 -18.98
C LEU A 62 4.05 1.32 -19.44
N GLY A 63 4.74 0.36 -18.85
CA GLY A 63 6.11 0.01 -19.21
C GLY A 63 6.29 -1.49 -19.30
N GLY A 64 7.37 -1.94 -19.93
CA GLY A 64 7.68 -3.36 -19.98
C GLY A 64 8.67 -3.76 -21.06
N LYS A 65 8.65 -5.06 -21.41
CA LYS A 65 9.59 -5.62 -22.38
C LYS A 65 9.43 -5.01 -23.76
N LYS A 66 10.55 -4.58 -24.36
CA LYS A 66 10.60 -3.94 -25.68
C LYS A 66 9.81 -4.67 -26.75
N LYS A 67 9.83 -6.01 -26.75
CA LYS A 67 9.11 -6.83 -27.74
C LYS A 67 7.59 -6.62 -27.73
N TYR A 68 7.01 -6.24 -26.57
CA TYR A 68 5.59 -5.93 -26.45
C TYR A 68 5.34 -4.43 -26.63
N MET A 69 6.18 -3.59 -26.06
CA MET A 69 6.02 -2.13 -26.16
C MET A 69 6.08 -1.61 -27.60
N LYS A 70 6.86 -2.22 -28.50
CA LYS A 70 6.92 -1.86 -29.92
C LYS A 70 5.58 -1.99 -30.67
N HIS A 71 4.58 -2.68 -30.10
CA HIS A 71 3.26 -2.76 -30.71
C HIS A 71 2.47 -1.47 -30.59
N PHE A 72 2.84 -0.59 -29.64
CA PHE A 72 2.21 0.72 -29.49
C PHE A 72 2.41 1.62 -30.70
N ASP A 73 3.47 1.40 -31.50
CA ASP A 73 3.69 2.11 -32.77
C ASP A 73 2.63 1.78 -33.82
N LYS A 74 1.86 0.70 -33.62
CA LYS A 74 0.88 0.16 -34.57
C LYS A 74 -0.57 0.29 -34.15
N VAL A 75 -0.81 0.79 -32.93
CA VAL A 75 -2.15 0.94 -32.38
C VAL A 75 -2.41 2.40 -32.03
N PHE A 76 -3.64 2.84 -32.24
CA PHE A 76 -4.06 4.16 -31.77
C PHE A 76 -4.25 4.10 -30.26
N LEU A 77 -3.39 4.81 -29.54
CA LEU A 77 -3.50 4.99 -28.12
C LEU A 77 -3.62 6.48 -27.83
N SER A 78 -4.77 6.89 -27.33
CA SER A 78 -5.01 8.28 -26.95
C SER A 78 -5.91 8.34 -25.72
N SER A 79 -5.72 9.37 -24.92
CA SER A 79 -6.66 9.78 -23.89
C SER A 79 -6.72 11.32 -23.86
N THR A 80 -7.82 11.86 -23.33
CA THR A 80 -8.05 13.31 -23.31
C THR A 80 -6.89 14.09 -22.68
N TYR A 81 -6.26 13.52 -21.66
CA TYR A 81 -5.20 14.17 -20.88
C TYR A 81 -3.80 13.57 -21.08
N ALA A 82 -3.59 12.72 -22.08
CA ALA A 82 -2.27 12.18 -22.37
C ALA A 82 -1.73 12.79 -23.67
N PRO A 83 -0.47 13.22 -23.72
CA PRO A 83 0.51 13.47 -22.65
C PRO A 83 0.44 14.93 -22.13
N GLU A 84 -0.20 15.13 -21.00
CA GLU A 84 -0.36 16.48 -20.43
C GLU A 84 0.96 16.94 -19.79
N ALA A 85 1.48 18.10 -20.22
CA ALA A 85 2.83 18.55 -19.89
C ALA A 85 3.03 18.90 -18.40
N LEU A 86 2.02 19.45 -17.73
CA LEU A 86 2.09 19.80 -16.32
C LEU A 86 2.25 18.55 -15.44
N THR A 87 1.48 17.52 -15.76
CA THR A 87 1.54 16.22 -15.07
C THR A 87 2.89 15.54 -15.27
N LEU A 88 3.46 15.62 -16.50
CA LEU A 88 4.80 15.08 -16.77
C LEU A 88 5.89 15.84 -16.01
N ALA A 89 5.79 17.16 -15.93
CA ALA A 89 6.70 17.99 -15.13
C ALA A 89 6.60 17.64 -13.64
N ALA A 90 5.38 17.45 -13.10
CA ALA A 90 5.15 17.00 -11.74
C ALA A 90 5.76 15.61 -11.48
N ALA A 91 5.64 14.67 -12.43
CA ALA A 91 6.25 13.35 -12.33
C ALA A 91 7.79 13.43 -12.23
N ILE A 92 8.42 14.22 -13.09
CA ILE A 92 9.87 14.41 -13.10
C ILE A 92 10.34 14.96 -11.74
N GLU A 93 9.69 16.01 -11.23
CA GLU A 93 10.05 16.61 -9.95
C GLU A 93 9.82 15.66 -8.77
N ASN A 94 8.69 14.93 -8.79
CA ASN A 94 8.40 13.94 -7.77
C ASN A 94 9.46 12.83 -7.73
N LEU A 95 9.92 12.34 -8.89
CA LEU A 95 10.99 11.34 -8.98
C LEU A 95 12.33 11.84 -8.41
N LYS A 96 12.67 13.12 -8.60
CA LYS A 96 13.84 13.75 -7.96
C LYS A 96 13.70 13.74 -6.44
N ILE A 97 12.52 14.15 -5.91
CA ILE A 97 12.23 14.13 -4.47
C ILE A 97 12.37 12.72 -3.89
N TYR A 98 11.88 11.69 -4.58
CA TYR A 98 12.05 10.29 -4.15
C TYR A 98 13.51 9.92 -3.95
N LYS A 99 14.37 10.35 -4.87
CA LYS A 99 15.82 10.08 -4.83
C LYS A 99 16.51 10.91 -3.74
N GLU A 100 16.30 12.23 -3.73
CA GLU A 100 16.99 13.17 -2.86
C GLU A 100 16.63 12.99 -1.38
N LYS A 101 15.34 12.78 -1.09
CA LYS A 101 14.83 12.62 0.28
C LYS A 101 14.75 11.16 0.75
N LYS A 102 15.28 10.22 -0.03
CA LYS A 102 15.23 8.78 0.29
C LYS A 102 13.84 8.33 0.74
N VAL A 103 12.81 8.78 0.02
CA VAL A 103 11.39 8.65 0.41
C VAL A 103 11.02 7.22 0.80
N ILE A 104 11.50 6.23 0.03
CA ILE A 104 11.20 4.81 0.29
C ILE A 104 11.72 4.38 1.66
N GLU A 105 12.99 4.69 1.98
CA GLU A 105 13.59 4.36 3.28
C GLU A 105 12.81 5.00 4.44
N VAL A 106 12.44 6.28 4.29
CA VAL A 106 11.62 7.00 5.29
C VAL A 106 10.27 6.35 5.50
N LEU A 107 9.60 5.91 4.42
CA LEU A 107 8.29 5.22 4.52
C LEU A 107 8.41 3.87 5.22
N TRP A 108 9.44 3.07 4.91
CA TRP A 108 9.69 1.80 5.59
C TRP A 108 9.92 2.01 7.08
N ASN A 109 10.81 2.92 7.47
CA ASN A 109 11.12 3.21 8.88
C ASN A 109 9.88 3.68 9.66
N LYS A 110 9.06 4.56 9.07
CA LYS A 110 7.79 4.99 9.69
C LYS A 110 6.81 3.83 9.83
N GLY A 111 6.71 2.99 8.82
CA GLY A 111 5.84 1.83 8.85
C GLY A 111 6.27 0.80 9.90
N GLU A 112 7.57 0.49 10.01
CA GLU A 112 8.12 -0.41 11.04
C GLU A 112 7.87 0.15 12.45
N TYR A 113 7.99 1.46 12.60
CA TYR A 113 7.66 2.12 13.87
C TYR A 113 6.19 1.91 14.26
N ILE A 114 5.26 2.07 13.32
CA ILE A 114 3.83 1.85 13.55
C ILE A 114 3.53 0.37 13.80
N ASP A 115 4.05 -0.53 12.97
CA ASP A 115 3.85 -1.97 13.09
C ASP A 115 4.25 -2.49 14.47
N LYS A 116 5.45 -2.12 14.93
CA LYS A 116 5.93 -2.48 16.27
C LYS A 116 5.00 -1.99 17.38
N ASN A 117 4.58 -0.72 17.33
CA ASN A 117 3.75 -0.14 18.39
C ASN A 117 2.34 -0.73 18.36
N PHE A 118 1.72 -0.90 17.19
CA PHE A 118 0.41 -1.51 17.05
C PHE A 118 0.41 -2.97 17.50
N SER A 119 1.43 -3.74 17.14
CA SER A 119 1.60 -5.13 17.61
C SER A 119 1.69 -5.22 19.12
N ASN A 120 2.41 -4.29 19.76
CA ASN A 120 2.50 -4.23 21.22
C ASN A 120 1.15 -3.88 21.88
N ILE A 121 0.39 -2.96 21.28
CA ILE A 121 -0.94 -2.57 21.77
C ILE A 121 -1.93 -3.73 21.66
N ILE A 122 -1.94 -4.45 20.53
CA ILE A 122 -2.78 -5.64 20.34
C ILE A 122 -2.50 -6.68 21.44
N LYS A 123 -1.21 -6.93 21.74
CA LYS A 123 -0.80 -7.83 22.81
C LYS A 123 -1.20 -7.32 24.19
N LYS A 124 -1.01 -6.03 24.47
CA LYS A 124 -1.38 -5.36 25.74
C LYS A 124 -2.84 -5.62 26.12
N TYR A 125 -3.73 -5.59 25.12
CA TYR A 125 -5.17 -5.80 25.34
C TYR A 125 -5.64 -7.25 25.10
N ASN A 126 -4.72 -8.20 24.82
CA ASN A 126 -5.05 -9.60 24.48
C ASN A 126 -5.99 -9.73 23.27
N LEU A 127 -5.84 -8.84 22.29
CA LEU A 127 -6.74 -8.75 21.12
C LEU A 127 -6.27 -9.55 19.91
N SER A 128 -5.21 -10.36 20.01
CA SER A 128 -4.62 -11.07 18.86
C SER A 128 -5.60 -11.99 18.11
N LYS A 129 -6.69 -12.42 18.76
CA LYS A 129 -7.77 -13.20 18.16
C LYS A 129 -8.70 -12.34 17.29
N TYR A 130 -8.90 -11.08 17.66
CA TYR A 130 -9.90 -10.18 17.07
C TYR A 130 -9.29 -9.10 16.17
N VAL A 131 -8.03 -8.76 16.36
CA VAL A 131 -7.32 -7.71 15.63
C VAL A 131 -5.96 -8.21 15.19
N SER A 132 -5.64 -8.05 13.92
CA SER A 132 -4.33 -8.38 13.36
C SER A 132 -3.81 -7.29 12.42
N LEU A 133 -2.50 -7.28 12.22
CA LEU A 133 -1.86 -6.46 11.19
C LEU A 133 -1.53 -7.33 9.98
N ALA A 134 -1.79 -6.80 8.80
CA ALA A 134 -1.44 -7.44 7.54
C ALA A 134 -0.72 -6.45 6.62
N GLY A 135 -0.04 -6.99 5.60
CA GLY A 135 0.71 -6.21 4.61
C GLY A 135 2.17 -6.02 5.00
N TYR A 136 2.76 -4.97 4.46
CA TYR A 136 4.15 -4.58 4.70
C TYR A 136 4.19 -3.22 5.41
N PRO A 137 5.30 -2.87 6.10
CA PRO A 137 5.43 -1.59 6.81
C PRO A 137 4.99 -0.37 5.99
N VAL A 138 5.32 -0.34 4.72
CA VAL A 138 4.94 0.76 3.80
C VAL A 138 3.45 0.82 3.48
N ARG A 139 2.69 -0.25 3.77
CA ARG A 139 1.26 -0.35 3.57
C ARG A 139 0.66 -1.37 4.51
N LEU A 140 0.61 -1.03 5.78
CA LEU A 140 -0.05 -1.84 6.81
C LEU A 140 -1.57 -1.73 6.69
N MET A 141 -2.23 -2.78 7.11
CA MET A 141 -3.68 -2.85 7.23
C MET A 141 -4.05 -3.48 8.57
N VAL A 142 -4.97 -2.86 9.27
CA VAL A 142 -5.59 -3.40 10.47
C VAL A 142 -6.80 -4.22 10.05
N ASN A 143 -6.80 -5.51 10.35
CA ASN A 143 -7.91 -6.43 10.11
C ASN A 143 -8.61 -6.77 11.43
N THR A 144 -9.90 -7.00 11.36
CA THR A 144 -10.72 -7.43 12.49
C THR A 144 -11.36 -8.77 12.19
N HIS A 145 -11.44 -9.65 13.20
CA HIS A 145 -11.86 -11.04 13.04
C HIS A 145 -12.97 -11.41 14.00
N LEU A 146 -13.78 -12.39 13.61
CA LEU A 146 -14.65 -13.17 14.47
C LEU A 146 -13.84 -14.28 15.16
N ASP A 147 -14.45 -14.97 16.10
CA ASP A 147 -13.85 -16.11 16.80
C ASP A 147 -13.41 -17.24 15.87
N ASP A 148 -14.09 -17.42 14.74
CA ASP A 148 -13.76 -18.40 13.71
C ASP A 148 -12.71 -17.90 12.68
N GLY A 149 -12.14 -16.71 12.90
CA GLY A 149 -11.12 -16.09 12.05
C GLY A 149 -11.67 -15.37 10.81
N LYS A 150 -12.98 -15.37 10.57
CA LYS A 150 -13.59 -14.61 9.49
C LYS A 150 -13.57 -13.12 9.78
N GLN A 151 -13.66 -12.30 8.73
CA GLN A 151 -13.72 -10.85 8.88
C GLN A 151 -14.92 -10.41 9.72
N ASN A 152 -14.68 -9.56 10.71
CA ASN A 152 -15.71 -8.95 11.54
C ASN A 152 -15.99 -7.52 11.11
N ASN A 153 -17.05 -7.30 10.35
CA ASN A 153 -17.42 -5.98 9.85
C ASN A 153 -17.93 -5.04 10.97
N ILE A 154 -18.48 -5.57 12.04
CA ILE A 154 -18.94 -4.77 13.19
C ILE A 154 -17.73 -4.19 13.92
N LEU A 155 -16.74 -5.03 14.23
CA LEU A 155 -15.49 -4.54 14.81
C LEU A 155 -14.70 -3.62 13.86
N ALA A 156 -14.74 -3.86 12.54
CA ALA A 156 -14.15 -2.96 11.56
C ALA A 156 -14.80 -1.57 11.59
N THR A 157 -16.13 -1.52 11.71
CA THR A 157 -16.86 -0.26 11.83
C THR A 157 -16.56 0.43 13.15
N LEU A 158 -16.55 -0.30 14.26
CA LEU A 158 -16.16 0.23 15.57
C LEU A 158 -14.74 0.79 15.57
N TYR A 159 -13.79 0.03 15.00
CA TYR A 159 -12.41 0.50 14.81
C TYR A 159 -12.37 1.84 14.07
N GLN A 160 -13.03 1.94 12.94
CA GLN A 160 -13.03 3.15 12.12
C GLN A 160 -13.68 4.33 12.86
N GLN A 161 -14.82 4.10 13.52
CA GLN A 161 -15.52 5.11 14.32
C GLN A 161 -14.64 5.65 15.46
N GLU A 162 -13.99 4.77 16.21
CA GLU A 162 -13.14 5.19 17.32
C GLU A 162 -11.85 5.88 16.86
N MET A 163 -11.26 5.46 15.73
CA MET A 163 -10.15 6.18 15.12
C MET A 163 -10.58 7.61 14.72
N PHE A 164 -11.76 7.78 14.11
CA PHE A 164 -12.29 9.10 13.75
C PHE A 164 -12.54 9.99 14.96
N LYS A 165 -13.14 9.46 16.03
CA LYS A 165 -13.34 10.20 17.30
C LYS A 165 -12.02 10.68 17.92
N ASN A 166 -10.92 9.96 17.65
CA ASN A 166 -9.59 10.33 18.12
C ASN A 166 -8.77 11.13 17.08
N GLY A 167 -9.42 11.67 16.03
CA GLY A 167 -8.83 12.58 15.07
C GLY A 167 -8.03 11.91 13.95
N ILE A 168 -8.18 10.60 13.75
CA ILE A 168 -7.51 9.85 12.71
C ILE A 168 -8.50 9.48 11.60
N LEU A 169 -8.35 10.10 10.45
CA LEU A 169 -9.07 9.72 9.24
C LEU A 169 -8.39 8.49 8.62
N CYS A 170 -9.06 7.34 8.67
CA CYS A 170 -8.59 6.09 8.06
C CYS A 170 -9.70 5.47 7.21
N PHE A 171 -9.32 4.68 6.21
CA PHE A 171 -10.25 3.99 5.34
C PHE A 171 -10.02 2.47 5.44
N SER A 172 -11.04 1.75 5.92
CA SER A 172 -11.05 0.27 6.00
C SER A 172 -9.76 -0.35 6.60
N GLY A 173 -9.23 0.27 7.65
CA GLY A 173 -8.01 -0.21 8.33
C GLY A 173 -6.69 0.03 7.58
N VAL A 174 -6.72 0.54 6.35
CA VAL A 174 -5.52 0.79 5.56
C VAL A 174 -4.76 2.00 6.07
N LEU A 175 -3.47 1.83 6.38
CA LEU A 175 -2.57 2.89 6.81
C LEU A 175 -1.71 3.36 5.63
N MET A 176 -1.95 4.60 5.18
CA MET A 176 -1.23 5.21 4.06
C MET A 176 -0.28 6.29 4.59
N LEU A 177 0.94 5.86 4.93
CA LEU A 177 1.97 6.77 5.43
C LEU A 177 2.53 7.68 4.33
N SER A 178 2.95 8.89 4.73
CA SER A 178 3.60 9.90 3.89
C SER A 178 4.89 10.38 4.56
N ILE A 179 5.80 10.91 3.76
CA ILE A 179 7.00 11.60 4.30
C ILE A 179 6.63 12.82 5.14
N SER A 180 5.48 13.43 4.85
CA SER A 180 4.97 14.62 5.56
C SER A 180 4.45 14.30 6.96
N HIS A 181 4.10 13.05 7.27
CA HIS A 181 3.73 12.69 8.64
C HIS A 181 4.93 12.85 9.57
N SER A 182 4.84 13.79 10.51
CA SER A 182 5.87 14.00 11.52
C SER A 182 5.86 12.88 12.57
N LYS A 183 6.87 12.86 13.44
CA LYS A 183 6.87 11.96 14.61
C LYS A 183 5.63 12.18 15.49
N LYS A 184 5.22 13.45 15.66
CA LYS A 184 4.02 13.82 16.42
C LYS A 184 2.74 13.22 15.82
N ASP A 185 2.62 13.18 14.49
CA ASP A 185 1.48 12.57 13.81
C ASP A 185 1.45 11.05 14.00
N LEU A 186 2.62 10.39 13.94
CA LEU A 186 2.72 8.95 14.20
C LEU A 186 2.37 8.63 15.66
N ASP A 187 2.81 9.43 16.61
CA ASP A 187 2.49 9.25 18.03
C ASP A 187 1.00 9.49 18.31
N LEU A 188 0.38 10.46 17.63
CA LEU A 188 -1.07 10.66 17.67
C LEU A 188 -1.82 9.43 17.14
N LEU A 189 -1.39 8.88 16.02
CA LEU A 189 -1.95 7.65 15.45
C LEU A 189 -1.84 6.47 16.42
N ILE A 190 -0.68 6.28 17.05
CA ILE A 190 -0.47 5.21 18.05
C ILE A 190 -1.39 5.40 19.26
N LYS A 191 -1.51 6.64 19.78
CA LYS A 191 -2.39 6.96 20.90
C LYS A 191 -3.87 6.73 20.57
N ALA A 192 -4.29 7.08 19.36
CA ALA A 192 -5.65 6.82 18.89
C ALA A 192 -5.92 5.32 18.80
N PHE A 193 -4.97 4.54 18.28
CA PHE A 193 -5.08 3.09 18.19
C PHE A 193 -5.13 2.43 19.58
N ASP A 194 -4.33 2.88 20.55
CA ASP A 194 -4.35 2.38 21.93
C ASP A 194 -5.72 2.57 22.58
N LYS A 195 -6.32 3.76 22.45
CA LYS A 195 -7.69 4.03 22.91
C LYS A 195 -8.73 3.18 22.21
N THR A 196 -8.61 3.03 20.89
CA THR A 196 -9.51 2.21 20.08
C THR A 196 -9.47 0.76 20.52
N CYS A 197 -8.28 0.20 20.74
CA CYS A 197 -8.12 -1.16 21.24
C CYS A 197 -8.73 -1.35 22.65
N SER A 198 -8.66 -0.33 23.51
CA SER A 198 -9.32 -0.37 24.84
C SER A 198 -10.84 -0.50 24.72
N ILE A 199 -11.46 0.17 23.71
CA ILE A 199 -12.91 0.08 23.47
C ILE A 199 -13.25 -1.28 22.81
N ILE A 200 -12.46 -1.72 21.82
CA ILE A 200 -12.66 -3.04 21.21
C ILE A 200 -12.57 -4.14 22.25
N LYS A 201 -11.63 -4.05 23.21
CA LYS A 201 -11.49 -5.02 24.29
C LYS A 201 -12.79 -5.17 25.09
N LYS A 202 -13.45 -4.08 25.46
CA LYS A 202 -14.74 -4.11 26.14
C LYS A 202 -15.83 -4.76 25.27
N ALA A 203 -15.90 -4.37 24.01
CA ALA A 203 -16.92 -4.86 23.07
C ALA A 203 -16.80 -6.35 22.72
N VAL A 204 -15.68 -7.01 23.00
CA VAL A 204 -15.50 -8.46 22.76
C VAL A 204 -15.57 -9.28 24.05
N GLU A 205 -15.64 -8.62 25.21
CA GLU A 205 -15.80 -9.26 26.55
C GLU A 205 -17.26 -9.24 27.02
N ASP A 206 -18.08 -8.31 26.49
CA ASP A 206 -19.53 -8.23 26.72
C ASP A 206 -20.28 -9.20 25.75
#